data_0892a6bc8a70f4e7a8d80ea692a3e365
#
_entry.id   0892a6bc8a70f4e7a8d80ea692a3e365
#
_cell.length_a   1.000
_cell.length_b   1.000
_cell.length_c   1.000
_cell.angle_alpha   90.00
_cell.angle_beta   90.00
_cell.angle_gamma   90.00
#
_symmetry.space_group_name_H-M   'P 1'
#
loop_
_entity.id
_entity.type
_entity.pdbx_description
1 polymer ?
#
loop_
_entity_poly.entity_id
_entity_poly.type
_entity_poly.pdbx_seq_one_letter_code
_entity_poly.pdbx_strand_id
1 'polypeptide(L)'
;MAKKNVDLFGFLPKIDANSPQGTVGRCKLSDLMPTQNAVGMDEVNTKVKGIKDKNDDQLVNYLMPRIVPVIIGNGDKAYLIDHHHLTISLWLAKGDMEIPVLVTRNWSALTGDHFWKAMATNQWVYPFDAMGAGPLNPGTLKRHVKD
;
A
#
# COMPACT_ATOMS: atom_id res chain seq x y z
N MET A 1 -14.22 -5.69 -20.48
CA MET A 1 -13.39 -4.50 -20.50
C MET A 1 -12.39 -4.51 -19.37
N ALA A 2 -11.17 -4.21 -19.70
CA ALA A 2 -10.10 -4.22 -18.72
C ALA A 2 -10.26 -3.17 -17.61
N LYS A 3 -11.08 -2.17 -17.85
CA LYS A 3 -11.20 -1.04 -16.93
C LYS A 3 -12.08 -1.26 -15.74
N LYS A 4 -12.88 -2.30 -15.73
CA LYS A 4 -13.83 -2.48 -14.63
C LYS A 4 -13.16 -2.69 -13.28
N ASN A 5 -11.94 -3.25 -13.25
CA ASN A 5 -11.23 -3.45 -12.00
C ASN A 5 -10.87 -2.13 -11.31
N VAL A 6 -10.79 -1.04 -12.07
CA VAL A 6 -10.45 0.27 -11.51
C VAL A 6 -11.57 0.81 -10.64
N ASP A 7 -12.81 0.43 -10.95
CA ASP A 7 -14.00 1.02 -10.33
C ASP A 7 -14.61 0.17 -9.21
N LEU A 8 -13.96 -0.91 -8.82
CA LEU A 8 -14.53 -1.83 -7.82
C LEU A 8 -14.87 -1.14 -6.50
N PHE A 9 -14.09 -0.14 -6.13
CA PHE A 9 -14.27 0.59 -4.88
C PHE A 9 -14.75 2.01 -5.10
N GLY A 10 -15.48 2.24 -6.18
CA GLY A 10 -16.03 3.56 -6.50
C GLY A 10 -16.97 4.12 -5.44
N PHE A 11 -17.52 3.26 -4.56
CA PHE A 11 -18.35 3.70 -3.43
C PHE A 11 -17.54 4.33 -2.30
N LEU A 12 -16.21 4.26 -2.35
CA LEU A 12 -15.33 4.88 -1.36
C LEU A 12 -14.75 6.17 -1.94
N PRO A 13 -14.47 7.18 -1.09
CA PRO A 13 -13.83 8.42 -1.57
C PRO A 13 -12.37 8.16 -1.91
N LYS A 14 -11.83 8.92 -2.84
CA LYS A 14 -10.38 8.95 -3.07
C LYS A 14 -9.69 9.62 -1.90
N ILE A 15 -8.58 9.04 -1.44
CA ILE A 15 -7.78 9.71 -0.41
C ILE A 15 -6.85 10.73 -1.04
N ASP A 16 -6.54 11.78 -0.28
CA ASP A 16 -5.61 12.84 -0.70
C ASP A 16 -4.98 13.47 0.55
N ALA A 17 -4.21 14.54 0.35
CA ALA A 17 -3.51 15.21 1.44
C ALA A 17 -4.46 15.80 2.49
N ASN A 18 -5.73 15.95 2.17
CA ASN A 18 -6.73 16.50 3.08
C ASN A 18 -7.54 15.43 3.79
N SER A 19 -7.30 14.16 3.50
CA SER A 19 -8.06 13.08 4.13
C SER A 19 -7.69 12.94 5.59
N PRO A 20 -8.65 13.11 6.54
CA PRO A 20 -8.32 13.01 7.95
C PRO A 20 -8.01 11.58 8.38
N GLN A 21 -7.30 11.48 9.49
CA GLN A 21 -7.05 10.21 10.14
C GLN A 21 -8.37 9.48 10.38
N GLY A 22 -8.39 8.18 10.06
CA GLY A 22 -9.59 7.36 10.21
C GLY A 22 -10.43 7.26 8.95
N THR A 23 -10.09 7.99 7.89
CA THR A 23 -10.81 7.90 6.62
C THR A 23 -10.60 6.54 5.98
N VAL A 24 -11.69 5.89 5.60
CA VAL A 24 -11.65 4.71 4.73
C VAL A 24 -11.95 5.19 3.32
N GLY A 25 -11.00 4.96 2.41
CA GLY A 25 -11.13 5.43 1.05
C GLY A 25 -10.49 4.46 0.07
N ARG A 26 -10.19 4.94 -1.13
CA ARG A 26 -9.57 4.12 -2.16
C ARG A 26 -8.33 4.80 -2.70
N CYS A 27 -7.41 3.97 -3.20
CA CYS A 27 -6.14 4.44 -3.76
C CYS A 27 -5.68 3.41 -4.79
N LYS A 28 -5.06 3.88 -5.87
CA LYS A 28 -4.47 2.98 -6.86
C LYS A 28 -3.22 2.32 -6.31
N LEU A 29 -3.03 1.04 -6.65
CA LEU A 29 -1.80 0.34 -6.29
C LEU A 29 -0.56 1.09 -6.77
N SER A 30 -0.62 1.67 -7.97
CA SER A 30 0.50 2.40 -8.55
C SER A 30 0.86 3.67 -7.78
N ASP A 31 -0.04 4.18 -6.97
CA ASP A 31 0.19 5.39 -6.16
C ASP A 31 0.73 5.09 -4.76
N LEU A 32 0.77 3.82 -4.37
CA LEU A 32 1.25 3.43 -3.05
C LEU A 32 2.78 3.40 -3.00
N MET A 33 3.32 3.94 -1.91
CA MET A 33 4.75 3.95 -1.64
C MET A 33 5.06 2.87 -0.60
N PRO A 34 5.89 1.88 -0.91
CA PRO A 34 6.22 0.84 0.06
C PRO A 34 7.13 1.37 1.17
N THR A 35 7.09 0.72 2.33
CA THR A 35 7.95 1.06 3.46
C THR A 35 8.90 -0.07 3.83
N GLN A 36 8.90 -1.16 3.05
CA GLN A 36 9.90 -2.23 3.21
C GLN A 36 10.24 -2.79 1.84
N ASN A 37 11.49 -3.23 1.70
CA ASN A 37 11.98 -3.83 0.45
C ASN A 37 11.89 -5.36 0.46
N ALA A 38 11.90 -5.97 1.64
CA ALA A 38 11.93 -7.43 1.78
C ALA A 38 10.52 -7.98 1.84
N VAL A 39 10.16 -8.78 0.85
CA VAL A 39 8.84 -9.43 0.77
C VAL A 39 9.06 -10.88 0.37
N GLY A 40 8.48 -11.82 1.12
CA GLY A 40 8.63 -13.24 0.82
C GLY A 40 7.88 -13.63 -0.44
N MET A 41 8.61 -13.98 -1.49
CA MET A 41 8.00 -14.30 -2.78
C MET A 41 7.17 -15.59 -2.77
N ASP A 42 7.50 -16.55 -1.90
CA ASP A 42 6.67 -17.77 -1.81
C ASP A 42 5.25 -17.43 -1.36
N GLU A 43 5.11 -16.56 -0.37
CA GLU A 43 3.80 -16.12 0.10
C GLU A 43 3.08 -15.29 -0.97
N VAL A 44 3.83 -14.43 -1.67
CA VAL A 44 3.28 -13.64 -2.76
C VAL A 44 2.74 -14.56 -3.85
N ASN A 45 3.52 -15.54 -4.28
CA ASN A 45 3.11 -16.44 -5.34
C ASN A 45 1.88 -17.25 -4.97
N THR A 46 1.76 -17.66 -3.72
CA THR A 46 0.58 -18.36 -3.23
C THR A 46 -0.66 -17.48 -3.30
N LYS A 47 -0.53 -16.22 -2.85
CA LYS A 47 -1.65 -15.27 -2.90
C LYS A 47 -2.06 -14.95 -4.33
N VAL A 48 -1.09 -14.81 -5.24
CA VAL A 48 -1.37 -14.52 -6.64
C VAL A 48 -2.29 -15.58 -7.23
N LYS A 49 -2.01 -16.84 -6.98
CA LYS A 49 -2.85 -17.94 -7.49
C LYS A 49 -4.29 -17.81 -7.03
N GLY A 50 -4.51 -17.51 -5.76
CA GLY A 50 -5.85 -17.35 -5.21
C GLY A 50 -6.57 -16.12 -5.73
N ILE A 51 -5.83 -15.01 -5.91
CA ILE A 51 -6.43 -13.76 -6.37
C ILE A 51 -6.79 -13.81 -7.85
N LYS A 52 -5.96 -14.45 -8.65
CA LYS A 52 -6.12 -14.49 -10.10
C LYS A 52 -7.49 -15.00 -10.54
N ASP A 53 -8.03 -15.97 -9.82
CA ASP A 53 -9.28 -16.62 -10.18
C ASP A 53 -10.51 -15.92 -9.63
N LYS A 54 -10.35 -14.85 -8.85
CA LYS A 54 -11.49 -14.14 -8.29
C LYS A 54 -12.12 -13.22 -9.32
N ASN A 55 -13.45 -13.25 -9.41
CA ASN A 55 -14.19 -12.25 -10.18
C ASN A 55 -14.29 -10.96 -9.35
N ASP A 56 -14.93 -9.93 -9.91
CA ASP A 56 -14.99 -8.62 -9.27
C ASP A 56 -15.69 -8.68 -7.91
N ASP A 57 -16.81 -9.37 -7.79
CA ASP A 57 -17.54 -9.48 -6.54
C ASP A 57 -16.72 -10.22 -5.48
N GLN A 58 -16.08 -11.30 -5.89
CA GLN A 58 -15.21 -12.08 -4.99
C GLN A 58 -14.02 -11.25 -4.52
N LEU A 59 -13.49 -10.42 -5.39
CA LEU A 59 -12.34 -9.58 -5.07
C LEU A 59 -12.73 -8.51 -4.05
N VAL A 60 -13.88 -7.85 -4.24
CA VAL A 60 -14.38 -6.88 -3.26
C VAL A 60 -14.58 -7.54 -1.90
N ASN A 61 -15.22 -8.71 -1.88
CA ASN A 61 -15.47 -9.44 -0.64
C ASN A 61 -14.17 -9.88 0.05
N TYR A 62 -13.15 -10.16 -0.73
CA TYR A 62 -11.84 -10.55 -0.20
C TYR A 62 -11.11 -9.36 0.40
N LEU A 63 -11.19 -8.19 -0.25
CA LEU A 63 -10.39 -7.03 0.14
C LEU A 63 -11.02 -6.19 1.25
N MET A 64 -12.36 -6.13 1.34
CA MET A 64 -13.00 -5.27 2.36
C MET A 64 -12.63 -5.64 3.80
N PRO A 65 -12.52 -6.92 4.19
CA PRO A 65 -12.02 -7.23 5.53
C PRO A 65 -10.50 -7.04 5.67
N ARG A 66 -9.81 -6.73 4.58
CA ARG A 66 -8.34 -6.58 4.53
C ARG A 66 -7.95 -5.17 4.11
N ILE A 67 -8.64 -4.17 4.64
CA ILE A 67 -8.36 -2.76 4.31
C ILE A 67 -6.89 -2.46 4.62
N VAL A 68 -6.23 -1.83 3.66
CA VAL A 68 -4.79 -1.61 3.73
C VAL A 68 -4.49 -0.31 4.48
N PRO A 69 -3.73 -0.35 5.58
CA PRO A 69 -3.40 0.87 6.32
C PRO A 69 -2.31 1.66 5.61
N VAL A 70 -2.52 2.97 5.52
CA VAL A 70 -1.55 3.88 4.89
C VAL A 70 -1.34 5.12 5.76
N ILE A 71 -0.20 5.77 5.54
CA ILE A 71 0.12 7.08 6.11
C ILE A 71 0.17 8.08 4.96
N ILE A 72 -0.58 9.16 5.07
CA ILE A 72 -0.45 10.25 4.11
C ILE A 72 0.81 11.03 4.47
N GLY A 73 1.74 11.10 3.54
CA GLY A 73 2.99 11.81 3.73
C GLY A 73 3.04 13.11 2.95
N ASN A 74 4.19 13.75 3.01
CA ASN A 74 4.42 15.00 2.30
C ASN A 74 4.30 14.78 0.80
N GLY A 75 3.70 15.73 0.09
CA GLY A 75 3.54 15.63 -1.36
C GLY A 75 2.38 14.75 -1.79
N ASP A 76 1.40 14.58 -0.91
CA ASP A 76 0.17 13.83 -1.24
C ASP A 76 0.43 12.35 -1.53
N LYS A 77 1.48 11.80 -0.93
CA LYS A 77 1.85 10.39 -1.13
C LYS A 77 1.26 9.53 -0.04
N ALA A 78 0.79 8.34 -0.43
CA ALA A 78 0.27 7.35 0.51
C ALA A 78 1.31 6.26 0.73
N TYR A 79 1.78 6.13 1.96
CA TYR A 79 2.81 5.15 2.32
C TYR A 79 2.15 3.93 2.94
N LEU A 80 2.41 2.79 2.33
CA LEU A 80 1.91 1.49 2.77
C LEU A 80 2.64 1.06 4.04
N ILE A 81 1.92 0.73 5.11
CA ILE A 81 2.56 0.33 6.38
C ILE A 81 2.29 -1.11 6.76
N ASP A 82 1.41 -1.81 6.04
CA ASP A 82 1.14 -3.22 6.28
C ASP A 82 0.55 -3.82 5.00
N HIS A 83 0.38 -5.13 4.99
CA HIS A 83 -0.18 -5.86 3.85
C HIS A 83 0.67 -5.75 2.57
N HIS A 84 1.99 -5.69 2.73
CA HIS A 84 2.90 -5.62 1.58
C HIS A 84 2.76 -6.83 0.65
N HIS A 85 2.63 -8.03 1.22
CA HIS A 85 2.43 -9.24 0.42
C HIS A 85 1.13 -9.14 -0.40
N LEU A 86 0.07 -8.65 0.23
CA LEU A 86 -1.22 -8.53 -0.43
C LEU A 86 -1.16 -7.55 -1.60
N THR A 87 -0.58 -6.37 -1.40
CA THR A 87 -0.55 -5.35 -2.44
C THR A 87 0.31 -5.77 -3.63
N ILE A 88 1.45 -6.40 -3.38
CA ILE A 88 2.29 -6.93 -4.46
C ILE A 88 1.57 -8.05 -5.19
N SER A 89 0.89 -8.93 -4.46
CA SER A 89 0.14 -10.02 -5.05
C SER A 89 -0.99 -9.52 -5.96
N LEU A 90 -1.68 -8.47 -5.52
CA LEU A 90 -2.74 -7.83 -6.34
C LEU A 90 -2.17 -7.25 -7.62
N TRP A 91 -1.03 -6.58 -7.52
CA TRP A 91 -0.38 -6.01 -8.71
C TRP A 91 -0.02 -7.11 -9.70
N LEU A 92 0.58 -8.19 -9.22
CA LEU A 92 1.00 -9.29 -10.10
C LEU A 92 -0.19 -10.05 -10.69
N ALA A 93 -1.28 -10.19 -9.93
CA ALA A 93 -2.44 -10.96 -10.37
C ALA A 93 -3.39 -10.18 -11.27
N LYS A 94 -3.59 -8.90 -10.99
CA LYS A 94 -4.64 -8.09 -11.63
C LYS A 94 -4.11 -6.82 -12.31
N GLY A 95 -2.85 -6.46 -12.11
CA GLY A 95 -2.32 -5.20 -12.60
C GLY A 95 -2.73 -4.04 -11.71
N ASP A 96 -2.67 -2.83 -12.25
CA ASP A 96 -3.05 -1.64 -11.49
C ASP A 96 -4.55 -1.62 -11.25
N MET A 97 -4.94 -1.35 -10.00
CA MET A 97 -6.34 -1.23 -9.61
C MET A 97 -6.44 -0.39 -8.35
N GLU A 98 -7.63 0.12 -8.08
CA GLU A 98 -7.90 0.79 -6.81
C GLU A 98 -8.19 -0.26 -5.74
N ILE A 99 -7.74 0.02 -4.51
CA ILE A 99 -7.96 -0.85 -3.36
C ILE A 99 -8.49 -0.03 -2.19
N PRO A 100 -9.18 -0.66 -1.23
CA PRO A 100 -9.62 0.05 -0.04
C PRO A 100 -8.44 0.29 0.89
N VAL A 101 -8.35 1.50 1.41
CA VAL A 101 -7.26 1.91 2.31
C VAL A 101 -7.84 2.64 3.52
N LEU A 102 -7.11 2.57 4.63
CA LEU A 102 -7.43 3.29 5.86
C LEU A 102 -6.32 4.30 6.12
N VAL A 103 -6.68 5.58 6.24
CA VAL A 103 -5.72 6.62 6.61
C VAL A 103 -5.45 6.48 8.11
N THR A 104 -4.34 5.85 8.44
CA THR A 104 -3.94 5.61 9.83
C THR A 104 -3.44 6.88 10.48
N ARG A 105 -2.70 7.69 9.73
CA ARG A 105 -2.24 9.03 10.12
C ARG A 105 -2.17 9.91 8.89
N ASN A 106 -2.44 11.18 9.08
CA ASN A 106 -2.19 12.16 8.02
C ASN A 106 -1.05 13.08 8.47
N TRP A 107 0.13 12.80 7.95
CA TRP A 107 1.35 13.54 8.24
C TRP A 107 1.81 14.35 7.03
N SER A 108 0.87 14.77 6.19
CA SER A 108 1.19 15.52 4.98
C SER A 108 1.91 16.85 5.26
N ALA A 109 1.76 17.39 6.47
CA ALA A 109 2.44 18.62 6.86
C ALA A 109 3.87 18.41 7.38
N LEU A 110 4.30 17.17 7.62
CA LEU A 110 5.65 16.90 8.10
C LEU A 110 6.65 16.98 6.96
N THR A 111 7.80 17.63 7.23
CA THR A 111 8.91 17.65 6.27
C THR A 111 9.57 16.28 6.20
N GLY A 112 10.39 16.06 5.16
CA GLY A 112 10.96 14.76 4.87
C GLY A 112 11.62 14.06 6.06
N ASP A 113 12.54 14.74 6.75
CA ASP A 113 13.24 14.14 7.87
C ASP A 113 12.31 13.87 9.06
N HIS A 114 11.43 14.79 9.34
CA HIS A 114 10.46 14.61 10.42
C HIS A 114 9.49 13.49 10.11
N PHE A 115 9.07 13.37 8.86
CA PHE A 115 8.20 12.29 8.42
C PHE A 115 8.85 10.92 8.66
N TRP A 116 10.09 10.74 8.18
CA TRP A 116 10.77 9.46 8.31
C TRP A 116 11.10 9.11 9.76
N LYS A 117 11.39 10.14 10.58
CA LYS A 117 11.59 9.94 12.00
C LYS A 117 10.31 9.43 12.68
N ALA A 118 9.18 10.02 12.34
CA ALA A 118 7.89 9.61 12.88
C ALA A 118 7.55 8.18 12.44
N MET A 119 7.83 7.85 11.19
CA MET A 119 7.61 6.49 10.67
C MET A 119 8.48 5.47 11.41
N ALA A 120 9.74 5.79 11.63
CA ALA A 120 10.65 4.89 12.33
C ALA A 120 10.26 4.72 13.80
N THR A 121 9.85 5.79 14.46
CA THR A 121 9.42 5.74 15.87
C THR A 121 8.22 4.82 16.06
N ASN A 122 7.33 4.78 15.07
CA ASN A 122 6.17 3.90 15.09
C ASN A 122 6.45 2.53 14.47
N GLN A 123 7.68 2.28 14.04
CA GLN A 123 8.09 1.02 13.43
C GLN A 123 7.33 0.73 12.12
N TRP A 124 6.96 1.78 11.39
CA TRP A 124 6.23 1.68 10.12
C TRP A 124 7.13 1.70 8.90
N VAL A 125 8.43 1.90 9.08
CA VAL A 125 9.40 1.73 8.03
C VAL A 125 10.32 0.57 8.40
N TYR A 126 10.64 -0.26 7.42
CA TYR A 126 11.51 -1.41 7.64
C TYR A 126 12.77 -1.18 6.82
N PRO A 127 13.82 -0.61 7.45
CA PRO A 127 14.99 -0.14 6.71
C PRO A 127 16.05 -1.22 6.46
N PHE A 128 15.71 -2.49 6.64
CA PHE A 128 16.65 -3.59 6.39
C PHE A 128 16.32 -4.27 5.06
N ASP A 129 17.35 -4.74 4.37
CA ASP A 129 17.15 -5.47 3.12
C ASP A 129 16.72 -6.92 3.40
N ALA A 130 16.49 -7.68 2.31
CA ALA A 130 16.03 -9.07 2.43
C ALA A 130 17.05 -9.98 3.10
N MET A 131 18.31 -9.57 3.12
CA MET A 131 19.40 -10.35 3.73
C MET A 131 19.65 -9.98 5.19
N GLY A 132 18.91 -9.02 5.72
CA GLY A 132 19.10 -8.55 7.10
C GLY A 132 20.33 -7.69 7.29
N ALA A 133 20.97 -7.24 6.22
CA ALA A 133 22.12 -6.35 6.29
C ALA A 133 21.69 -4.98 6.77
N GLY A 134 22.29 -4.42 7.74
CA GLY A 134 22.09 -3.14 8.39
C GLY A 134 20.96 -2.22 7.87
N PRO A 135 20.67 -1.12 8.55
CA PRO A 135 19.56 -0.27 8.14
C PRO A 135 19.85 0.41 6.80
N LEU A 136 18.82 0.45 5.95
CA LEU A 136 18.88 1.15 4.68
C LEU A 136 18.47 2.60 4.87
N ASN A 137 19.04 3.49 4.07
CA ASN A 137 18.57 4.85 3.98
C ASN A 137 17.15 4.82 3.40
N PRO A 138 16.17 5.51 4.00
CA PRO A 138 14.81 5.54 3.44
C PRO A 138 14.75 5.90 1.95
N GLY A 139 15.69 6.70 1.47
CA GLY A 139 15.75 7.06 0.05
C GLY A 139 16.07 5.89 -0.88
N THR A 140 16.54 4.76 -0.34
CA THR A 140 16.83 3.57 -1.15
C THR A 140 15.67 2.59 -1.23
N LEU A 141 14.57 2.88 -0.55
CA LEU A 141 13.38 2.05 -0.65
C LEU A 141 12.78 2.14 -2.05
N LYS A 142 12.09 1.08 -2.45
CA LYS A 142 11.34 1.10 -3.71
C LYS A 142 10.39 2.28 -3.71
N ARG A 143 10.27 2.91 -4.87
CA ARG A 143 9.40 4.09 -4.98
C ARG A 143 7.92 3.73 -5.02
N HIS A 144 7.60 2.58 -5.58
CA HIS A 144 6.22 2.16 -5.75
C HIS A 144 6.10 0.66 -5.55
N VAL A 145 4.91 0.22 -5.16
CA VAL A 145 4.61 -1.21 -5.02
C VAL A 145 4.94 -1.97 -6.30
N LYS A 146 4.74 -1.34 -7.45
CA LYS A 146 5.01 -1.97 -8.75
C LYS A 146 6.50 -2.22 -9.03
N ASP A 147 7.38 -1.56 -8.32
CA ASP A 147 8.82 -1.75 -8.48
C ASP A 147 9.28 -3.00 -7.74
#